data_e4db1f98198d27298e5b7caa8a582765
#
_entry.id   e4db1f98198d27298e5b7caa8a582765
#
_cell.length_a   1.000
_cell.length_b   1.000
_cell.length_c   1.000
_cell.angle_alpha   90.00
_cell.angle_beta   90.00
_cell.angle_gamma   90.00
#
_symmetry.space_group_name_H-M   'P 1'
#
loop_
_entity.id
_entity.type
_entity.pdbx_description
1 polymer ?
#
loop_
_entity_poly.entity_id
_entity_poly.type
_entity_poly.pdbx_seq_one_letter_code
_entity_poly.pdbx_strand_id
1 'polypeptide(L)'
;MLGHIVSGEHSPIRLFLMRIFARYIEVPVLHLSYLACVGPLKFLSRFFLTRWLILYPIAYPFGHYGDTGRPVPTEELVRMVEALEGPIAVGPCRCRMGHRACPHPLETDIVIRTGTEVWLEAFPFAYRTISKEEAVGIIRDCASQGLFHMVFLHCLLGGAVNEYVICNCCTDGCVPYILNRCLGQDIYPLVKGEWSASVDATGCERCGACVEVCPFSARVIIEGEPRVLDCYGCGLCAAGCKAGASTMTGPAT
;
A
#
# COMPACT_ATOMS: atom_id res chain seq x y z
N MET A 1 11.52 7.31 -11.49
CA MET A 1 11.61 5.92 -11.04
C MET A 1 10.95 4.89 -11.95
N LEU A 2 9.87 5.18 -12.65
CA LEU A 2 9.26 4.23 -13.62
C LEU A 2 10.14 3.91 -14.85
N GLY A 3 11.14 4.73 -15.15
CA GLY A 3 11.99 4.58 -16.33
C GLY A 3 13.02 3.43 -16.31
N HIS A 4 13.26 2.81 -15.17
CA HIS A 4 14.23 1.71 -15.02
C HIS A 4 13.62 0.33 -14.83
N ILE A 5 12.30 0.22 -14.97
CA ILE A 5 11.62 -1.04 -14.76
C ILE A 5 11.54 -1.77 -16.10
N VAL A 6 12.49 -2.64 -16.31
CA VAL A 6 12.60 -3.48 -17.51
C VAL A 6 11.38 -4.41 -17.59
N SER A 7 10.63 -4.33 -18.67
CA SER A 7 9.60 -5.32 -19.01
C SER A 7 10.30 -6.65 -19.30
N GLY A 8 10.41 -7.49 -18.28
CA GLY A 8 10.88 -8.86 -18.47
C GLY A 8 9.77 -9.72 -19.05
N GLU A 9 10.07 -10.51 -20.07
CA GLU A 9 9.14 -11.54 -20.51
C GLU A 9 8.91 -12.55 -19.39
N HIS A 10 7.65 -12.76 -19.03
CA HIS A 10 7.29 -13.72 -18.00
C HIS A 10 7.33 -15.14 -18.55
N SER A 11 8.00 -16.04 -17.84
CA SER A 11 7.88 -17.45 -18.19
C SER A 11 6.44 -17.94 -17.99
N PRO A 12 5.91 -18.82 -18.86
CA PRO A 12 4.55 -19.36 -18.70
C PRO A 12 4.31 -20.03 -17.35
N ILE A 13 5.34 -20.66 -16.79
CA ILE A 13 5.28 -21.30 -15.45
C ILE A 13 5.05 -20.25 -14.37
N ARG A 14 5.70 -19.12 -14.47
CA ARG A 14 5.57 -18.03 -13.49
C ARG A 14 4.18 -17.42 -13.53
N LEU A 15 3.66 -17.09 -14.71
CA LEU A 15 2.29 -16.60 -14.87
C LEU A 15 1.26 -17.60 -14.30
N PHE A 16 1.48 -18.89 -14.55
CA PHE A 16 0.62 -19.94 -13.99
C PHE A 16 0.65 -19.97 -12.45
N LEU A 17 1.84 -19.92 -11.84
CA LEU A 17 1.99 -19.88 -10.38
C LEU A 17 1.35 -18.63 -9.78
N MET A 18 1.46 -17.48 -10.42
CA MET A 18 0.83 -16.24 -9.99
C MET A 18 -0.70 -16.32 -10.01
N ARG A 19 -1.27 -16.90 -11.06
CA ARG A 19 -2.72 -17.14 -11.13
C ARG A 19 -3.21 -18.04 -10.00
N ILE A 20 -2.48 -19.11 -9.68
CA ILE A 20 -2.80 -19.97 -8.54
C ILE A 20 -2.72 -19.21 -7.24
N PHE A 21 -1.64 -18.44 -7.03
CA PHE A 21 -1.46 -17.64 -5.83
C PHE A 21 -2.61 -16.63 -5.67
N ALA A 22 -2.85 -15.81 -6.69
CA ALA A 22 -3.90 -14.79 -6.66
C ALA A 22 -5.28 -15.39 -6.40
N ARG A 23 -5.60 -16.52 -7.02
CA ARG A 23 -6.94 -17.12 -6.95
C ARG A 23 -7.21 -17.87 -5.66
N TYR A 24 -6.24 -18.59 -5.12
CA TYR A 24 -6.47 -19.56 -4.05
C TYR A 24 -5.72 -19.26 -2.76
N ILE A 25 -4.62 -18.52 -2.79
CA ILE A 25 -3.72 -18.36 -1.65
C ILE A 25 -3.79 -16.97 -1.04
N GLU A 26 -3.79 -15.93 -1.87
CA GLU A 26 -3.66 -14.54 -1.42
C GLU A 26 -4.72 -14.14 -0.39
N VAL A 27 -6.01 -14.22 -0.72
CA VAL A 27 -7.08 -13.78 0.18
C VAL A 27 -7.15 -14.60 1.46
N PRO A 28 -7.07 -15.94 1.45
CA PRO A 28 -6.96 -16.74 2.68
C PRO A 28 -5.79 -16.32 3.56
N VAL A 29 -4.60 -16.09 3.00
CA VAL A 29 -3.41 -15.65 3.76
C VAL A 29 -3.62 -14.27 4.36
N LEU A 30 -4.15 -13.32 3.58
CA LEU A 30 -4.49 -11.98 4.09
C LEU A 30 -5.52 -12.05 5.23
N HIS A 31 -6.56 -12.87 5.07
CA HIS A 31 -7.58 -13.04 6.11
C HIS A 31 -7.01 -13.65 7.40
N LEU A 32 -6.24 -14.73 7.30
CA LEU A 32 -5.61 -15.36 8.46
C LEU A 32 -4.62 -14.41 9.15
N SER A 33 -3.86 -13.64 8.39
CA SER A 33 -2.96 -12.61 8.91
C SER A 33 -3.70 -11.53 9.69
N TYR A 34 -4.83 -11.07 9.17
CA TYR A 34 -5.71 -10.15 9.88
C TYR A 34 -6.22 -10.74 11.19
N LEU A 35 -6.75 -11.98 11.18
CA LEU A 35 -7.24 -12.66 12.38
C LEU A 35 -6.15 -12.83 13.44
N ALA A 36 -4.91 -13.09 13.02
CA ALA A 36 -3.77 -13.26 13.90
C ALA A 36 -3.25 -11.94 14.51
N CYS A 37 -3.49 -10.80 13.87
CA CYS A 37 -3.00 -9.50 14.36
C CYS A 37 -4.08 -8.71 15.11
N VAL A 38 -5.30 -8.68 14.61
CA VAL A 38 -6.38 -7.83 15.13
C VAL A 38 -7.59 -8.65 15.58
N GLY A 39 -7.86 -9.78 14.92
CA GLY A 39 -9.02 -10.61 15.12
C GLY A 39 -8.94 -11.53 16.35
N PRO A 40 -9.76 -12.57 16.38
CA PRO A 40 -9.86 -13.50 17.52
C PRO A 40 -8.59 -14.33 17.76
N LEU A 41 -7.72 -14.46 16.76
CA LEU A 41 -6.45 -15.17 16.88
C LEU A 41 -5.28 -14.27 17.29
N LYS A 42 -5.54 -13.04 17.76
CA LYS A 42 -4.49 -12.07 18.16
C LYS A 42 -3.52 -12.57 19.24
N PHE A 43 -3.86 -13.66 19.94
CA PHE A 43 -2.94 -14.29 20.88
C PHE A 43 -1.68 -14.83 20.14
N LEU A 44 -1.80 -15.23 18.86
CA LEU A 44 -0.67 -15.71 18.06
C LEU A 44 0.42 -14.64 17.87
N SER A 45 0.03 -13.37 17.77
CA SER A 45 0.98 -12.27 17.63
C SER A 45 1.48 -11.70 18.96
N ARG A 46 0.73 -11.92 20.05
CA ARG A 46 1.06 -11.39 21.39
C ARG A 46 2.00 -12.27 22.18
N PHE A 47 1.84 -13.60 22.09
CA PHE A 47 2.71 -14.54 22.80
C PHE A 47 4.00 -14.77 22.02
N PHE A 48 5.13 -14.67 22.72
CA PHE A 48 6.46 -14.81 22.13
C PHE A 48 6.63 -16.11 21.34
N LEU A 49 6.26 -17.26 21.94
CA LEU A 49 6.41 -18.57 21.29
C LEU A 49 5.59 -18.68 20.00
N THR A 50 4.31 -18.32 20.03
CA THR A 50 3.45 -18.41 18.84
C THR A 50 3.85 -17.41 17.76
N ARG A 51 4.29 -16.20 18.15
CA ARG A 51 4.82 -15.20 17.24
C ARG A 51 6.03 -15.73 16.47
N TRP A 52 6.99 -16.35 17.15
CA TRP A 52 8.22 -16.83 16.53
C TRP A 52 8.10 -18.18 15.83
N LEU A 53 7.28 -19.12 16.35
CA LEU A 53 7.15 -20.45 15.78
C LEU A 53 6.10 -20.53 14.65
N ILE A 54 5.08 -19.68 14.68
CA ILE A 54 3.96 -19.72 13.73
C ILE A 54 3.99 -18.52 12.79
N LEU A 55 4.00 -17.29 13.32
CA LEU A 55 3.86 -16.10 12.48
C LEU A 55 5.15 -15.71 11.79
N TYR A 56 6.30 -15.82 12.46
CA TYR A 56 7.58 -15.47 11.86
C TYR A 56 7.89 -16.24 10.57
N PRO A 57 7.79 -17.60 10.53
CA PRO A 57 8.08 -18.36 9.32
C PRO A 57 7.16 -18.03 8.14
N ILE A 58 5.97 -17.49 8.41
CA ILE A 58 5.00 -17.11 7.39
C ILE A 58 5.20 -15.64 6.99
N ALA A 59 5.20 -14.73 7.95
CA ALA A 59 5.23 -13.28 7.68
C ALA A 59 6.59 -12.79 7.18
N TYR A 60 7.70 -13.33 7.71
CA TYR A 60 9.05 -12.90 7.36
C TYR A 60 9.37 -13.07 5.87
N PRO A 61 9.12 -14.23 5.22
CA PRO A 61 9.34 -14.37 3.79
C PRO A 61 8.50 -13.39 2.97
N PHE A 62 7.24 -13.16 3.33
CA PHE A 62 6.39 -12.21 2.63
C PHE A 62 6.88 -10.76 2.81
N GLY A 63 7.34 -10.39 3.99
CA GLY A 63 7.84 -9.05 4.27
C GLY A 63 9.21 -8.74 3.65
N HIS A 64 10.10 -9.74 3.54
CA HIS A 64 11.48 -9.53 3.11
C HIS A 64 11.76 -9.94 1.66
N TYR A 65 11.01 -10.87 1.10
CA TYR A 65 11.18 -11.37 -0.27
C TYR A 65 10.00 -11.05 -1.20
N GLY A 66 8.82 -10.74 -0.63
CA GLY A 66 7.75 -10.07 -1.33
C GLY A 66 7.95 -8.55 -1.29
N ASP A 67 7.23 -7.79 -2.10
CA ASP A 67 7.21 -6.34 -1.93
C ASP A 67 6.12 -5.95 -0.92
N THR A 68 6.47 -5.13 0.05
CA THR A 68 5.54 -4.66 1.10
C THR A 68 4.82 -3.37 0.74
N GLY A 69 5.02 -2.88 -0.46
CA GLY A 69 4.45 -1.64 -0.96
C GLY A 69 5.20 -0.39 -0.50
N ARG A 70 5.19 0.63 -1.35
CA ARG A 70 5.81 1.93 -1.10
C ARG A 70 4.75 3.00 -1.11
N PRO A 71 4.59 3.77 -0.04
CA PRO A 71 3.68 4.90 -0.03
C PRO A 71 4.08 5.96 -1.06
N VAL A 72 3.08 6.51 -1.73
CA VAL A 72 3.23 7.56 -2.75
C VAL A 72 2.19 8.64 -2.51
N PRO A 73 2.55 9.94 -2.60
CA PRO A 73 1.58 11.04 -2.54
C PRO A 73 0.57 10.97 -3.69
N THR A 74 -0.66 11.38 -3.44
CA THR A 74 -1.77 11.32 -4.41
C THR A 74 -1.42 11.95 -5.75
N GLU A 75 -0.90 13.17 -5.76
CA GLU A 75 -0.61 13.90 -7.00
C GLU A 75 0.57 13.29 -7.78
N GLU A 76 1.52 12.67 -7.08
CA GLU A 76 2.58 11.92 -7.74
C GLU A 76 2.02 10.64 -8.38
N LEU A 77 1.17 9.92 -7.66
CA LEU A 77 0.53 8.72 -8.18
C LEU A 77 -0.35 9.03 -9.41
N VAL A 78 -1.07 10.15 -9.39
CA VAL A 78 -1.85 10.63 -10.54
C VAL A 78 -0.93 10.86 -11.75
N ARG A 79 0.18 11.58 -11.58
CA ARG A 79 1.17 11.77 -12.65
C ARG A 79 1.73 10.45 -13.19
N MET A 80 2.00 9.51 -12.30
CA MET A 80 2.44 8.17 -12.68
C MET A 80 1.40 7.45 -13.54
N VAL A 81 0.12 7.49 -13.17
CA VAL A 81 -0.97 6.85 -13.92
C VAL A 81 -1.19 7.53 -15.27
N GLU A 82 -1.14 8.85 -15.35
CA GLU A 82 -1.26 9.60 -16.61
C GLU A 82 -0.12 9.26 -17.60
N ALA A 83 1.08 9.03 -17.09
CA ALA A 83 2.25 8.64 -17.89
C ALA A 83 2.31 7.14 -18.23
N LEU A 84 1.43 6.31 -17.65
CA LEU A 84 1.45 4.86 -17.91
C LEU A 84 1.12 4.55 -19.37
N GLU A 85 1.83 3.56 -19.90
CA GLU A 85 1.49 2.90 -21.16
C GLU A 85 0.96 1.49 -20.86
N GLY A 86 -0.05 1.07 -21.62
CA GLY A 86 -0.66 -0.24 -21.49
C GLY A 86 -1.99 -0.25 -20.73
N PRO A 87 -2.57 -1.42 -20.56
CA PRO A 87 -3.89 -1.58 -19.96
C PRO A 87 -3.87 -1.36 -18.45
N ILE A 88 -4.97 -0.82 -17.94
CA ILE A 88 -5.25 -0.66 -16.51
C ILE A 88 -6.54 -1.39 -16.21
N ALA A 89 -6.62 -2.09 -15.09
CA ALA A 89 -7.88 -2.67 -14.63
C ALA A 89 -8.09 -2.37 -13.14
N VAL A 90 -9.34 -2.42 -12.72
CA VAL A 90 -9.74 -2.25 -11.33
C VAL A 90 -10.54 -3.44 -10.86
N GLY A 91 -10.39 -3.77 -9.61
CA GLY A 91 -11.15 -4.81 -8.94
C GLY A 91 -11.25 -4.59 -7.44
N PRO A 92 -11.78 -5.59 -6.72
CA PRO A 92 -11.98 -5.48 -5.29
C PRO A 92 -10.66 -5.54 -4.53
N CYS A 93 -10.48 -4.61 -3.58
CA CYS A 93 -9.34 -4.64 -2.65
C CYS A 93 -9.23 -6.00 -1.96
N ARG A 94 -8.12 -6.69 -2.15
CA ARG A 94 -7.90 -8.07 -1.70
C ARG A 94 -7.97 -8.20 -0.17
N CYS A 95 -7.44 -7.22 0.55
CA CYS A 95 -7.53 -7.18 2.01
C CYS A 95 -8.99 -7.05 2.47
N ARG A 96 -9.75 -6.08 1.93
CA ARG A 96 -11.15 -5.84 2.31
C ARG A 96 -12.06 -6.99 1.91
N MET A 97 -11.78 -7.71 0.82
CA MET A 97 -12.48 -8.94 0.49
C MET A 97 -12.36 -9.98 1.60
N GLY A 98 -11.17 -10.10 2.20
CA GLY A 98 -10.91 -11.13 3.22
C GLY A 98 -11.65 -10.88 4.53
N HIS A 99 -11.77 -9.64 4.99
CA HIS A 99 -12.24 -9.39 6.37
C HIS A 99 -13.20 -8.22 6.54
N ARG A 100 -13.43 -7.37 5.53
CA ARG A 100 -14.39 -6.25 5.55
C ARG A 100 -14.33 -5.37 6.81
N ALA A 101 -13.13 -5.08 7.28
CA ALA A 101 -12.92 -4.40 8.56
C ALA A 101 -13.20 -2.89 8.53
N CYS A 102 -13.36 -2.30 7.35
CA CYS A 102 -13.57 -0.87 7.18
C CYS A 102 -14.74 -0.57 6.22
N PRO A 103 -15.38 0.61 6.32
CA PRO A 103 -16.51 1.01 5.47
C PRO A 103 -16.12 1.50 4.08
N HIS A 104 -14.82 1.58 3.78
CA HIS A 104 -14.32 2.12 2.52
C HIS A 104 -14.73 1.30 1.29
N PRO A 105 -14.77 1.91 0.10
CA PRO A 105 -15.14 1.24 -1.14
C PRO A 105 -14.31 -0.02 -1.38
N LEU A 106 -14.96 -1.05 -1.94
CA LEU A 106 -14.29 -2.31 -2.22
C LEU A 106 -13.52 -2.27 -3.54
N GLU A 107 -14.09 -1.68 -4.60
CA GLU A 107 -13.50 -1.62 -5.94
C GLU A 107 -12.43 -0.51 -6.02
N THR A 108 -11.27 -0.77 -5.46
CA THR A 108 -10.17 0.20 -5.34
C THR A 108 -8.79 -0.43 -5.56
N ASP A 109 -8.73 -1.69 -5.97
CA ASP A 109 -7.48 -2.38 -6.30
C ASP A 109 -7.18 -2.15 -7.78
N ILE A 110 -6.20 -1.29 -8.09
CA ILE A 110 -5.86 -0.93 -9.46
C ILE A 110 -4.63 -1.73 -9.88
N VAL A 111 -4.78 -2.54 -10.90
CA VAL A 111 -3.69 -3.34 -11.47
C VAL A 111 -3.27 -2.78 -12.82
N ILE A 112 -1.97 -2.78 -13.08
CA ILE A 112 -1.38 -2.18 -14.26
C ILE A 112 -0.38 -3.13 -14.94
N ARG A 113 -0.19 -2.95 -16.23
CA ARG A 113 0.75 -3.74 -17.05
C ARG A 113 0.45 -5.25 -16.98
N THR A 114 1.44 -6.08 -16.63
CA THR A 114 1.28 -7.54 -16.54
C THR A 114 0.30 -7.95 -15.45
N GLY A 115 0.21 -7.19 -14.37
CA GLY A 115 -0.84 -7.40 -13.35
C GLY A 115 -2.23 -7.34 -13.94
N THR A 116 -2.49 -6.46 -14.91
CA THR A 116 -3.78 -6.36 -15.59
C THR A 116 -4.15 -7.68 -16.29
N GLU A 117 -3.24 -8.26 -17.05
CA GLU A 117 -3.49 -9.52 -17.78
C GLU A 117 -3.76 -10.68 -16.82
N VAL A 118 -2.90 -10.83 -15.80
CA VAL A 118 -3.02 -11.91 -14.82
C VAL A 118 -4.31 -11.82 -14.03
N TRP A 119 -4.68 -10.63 -13.56
CA TRP A 119 -5.89 -10.46 -12.73
C TRP A 119 -7.17 -10.56 -13.55
N LEU A 120 -7.21 -10.04 -14.77
CA LEU A 120 -8.36 -10.22 -15.67
C LEU A 120 -8.61 -11.68 -16.00
N GLU A 121 -7.55 -12.47 -16.23
CA GLU A 121 -7.70 -13.91 -16.47
C GLU A 121 -8.06 -14.69 -15.19
N ALA A 122 -7.44 -14.38 -14.06
CA ALA A 122 -7.72 -15.05 -12.80
C ALA A 122 -9.11 -14.73 -12.26
N PHE A 123 -9.62 -13.54 -12.53
CA PHE A 123 -10.86 -13.01 -11.97
C PHE A 123 -11.72 -12.28 -13.01
N PRO A 124 -12.17 -12.96 -14.07
CA PRO A 124 -12.85 -12.33 -15.22
C PRO A 124 -14.18 -11.63 -14.87
N PHE A 125 -14.75 -11.93 -13.70
CA PHE A 125 -16.00 -11.32 -13.22
C PHE A 125 -15.79 -10.29 -12.09
N ALA A 126 -14.58 -10.15 -11.59
CA ALA A 126 -14.26 -9.27 -10.47
C ALA A 126 -13.37 -8.09 -10.87
N TYR A 127 -12.58 -8.24 -11.92
CA TYR A 127 -11.74 -7.18 -12.47
C TYR A 127 -12.27 -6.75 -13.84
N ARG A 128 -12.19 -5.45 -14.12
CA ARG A 128 -12.53 -4.86 -15.40
C ARG A 128 -11.51 -3.84 -15.86
N THR A 129 -11.31 -3.73 -17.16
CA THR A 129 -10.44 -2.70 -17.73
C THR A 129 -11.07 -1.32 -17.53
N ILE A 130 -10.25 -0.33 -17.21
CA ILE A 130 -10.65 1.06 -17.01
C ILE A 130 -9.74 2.02 -17.79
N SER A 131 -10.21 3.26 -17.97
CA SER A 131 -9.40 4.32 -18.53
C SER A 131 -8.47 4.94 -17.49
N LYS A 132 -7.48 5.73 -17.91
CA LYS A 132 -6.61 6.48 -17.00
C LYS A 132 -7.42 7.50 -16.18
N GLU A 133 -8.37 8.15 -16.80
CA GLU A 133 -9.24 9.14 -16.16
C GLU A 133 -10.06 8.50 -15.03
N GLU A 134 -10.59 7.30 -15.26
CA GLU A 134 -11.30 6.56 -14.24
C GLU A 134 -10.37 6.13 -13.11
N ALA A 135 -9.17 5.64 -13.42
CA ALA A 135 -8.16 5.29 -12.40
C ALA A 135 -7.78 6.49 -11.54
N VAL A 136 -7.56 7.66 -12.15
CA VAL A 136 -7.30 8.93 -11.45
C VAL A 136 -8.49 9.34 -10.58
N GLY A 137 -9.72 9.16 -11.07
CA GLY A 137 -10.95 9.41 -10.29
C GLY A 137 -10.97 8.55 -9.02
N ILE A 138 -10.75 7.24 -9.15
CA ILE A 138 -10.70 6.32 -8.00
C ILE A 138 -9.62 6.71 -6.99
N ILE A 139 -8.42 7.07 -7.46
CA ILE A 139 -7.31 7.50 -6.59
C ILE A 139 -7.70 8.75 -5.79
N ARG A 140 -8.26 9.77 -6.45
CA ARG A 140 -8.68 11.00 -5.78
C ARG A 140 -9.84 10.80 -4.82
N ASP A 141 -10.81 9.99 -5.19
CA ASP A 141 -11.94 9.63 -4.32
C ASP A 141 -11.45 8.90 -3.06
N CYS A 142 -10.51 7.97 -3.20
CA CYS A 142 -9.88 7.31 -2.08
C CYS A 142 -9.10 8.28 -1.19
N ALA A 143 -8.32 9.18 -1.77
CA ALA A 143 -7.57 10.20 -1.04
C ALA A 143 -8.51 11.14 -0.24
N SER A 144 -9.65 11.54 -0.83
CA SER A 144 -10.65 12.37 -0.14
C SER A 144 -11.26 11.70 1.09
N GLN A 145 -11.25 10.37 1.13
CA GLN A 145 -11.69 9.56 2.27
C GLN A 145 -10.57 9.25 3.27
N GLY A 146 -9.38 9.86 3.11
CA GLY A 146 -8.24 9.67 4.01
C GLY A 146 -7.45 8.37 3.78
N LEU A 147 -7.66 7.69 2.67
CA LEU A 147 -6.85 6.53 2.30
C LEU A 147 -5.50 6.98 1.77
N PHE A 148 -4.45 6.25 2.13
CA PHE A 148 -3.11 6.44 1.58
C PHE A 148 -2.84 5.44 0.47
N HIS A 149 -2.01 5.84 -0.48
CA HIS A 149 -1.69 5.01 -1.64
C HIS A 149 -0.38 4.29 -1.44
N MET A 150 -0.34 3.01 -1.82
CA MET A 150 0.88 2.23 -1.89
C MET A 150 0.99 1.54 -3.26
N VAL A 151 2.18 1.60 -3.83
CA VAL A 151 2.51 0.85 -5.05
C VAL A 151 3.27 -0.41 -4.65
N PHE A 152 2.76 -1.56 -5.05
CA PHE A 152 3.36 -2.86 -4.81
C PHE A 152 3.99 -3.41 -6.09
N LEU A 153 5.17 -4.01 -5.92
CA LEU A 153 5.84 -4.82 -6.92
C LEU A 153 5.68 -6.27 -6.49
N HIS A 154 4.89 -7.06 -7.20
CA HIS A 154 4.81 -8.49 -6.89
C HIS A 154 6.03 -9.23 -7.41
N CYS A 155 7.00 -9.48 -6.55
CA CYS A 155 8.15 -10.34 -6.81
C CYS A 155 7.91 -11.73 -6.23
N LEU A 156 7.28 -12.63 -6.97
CA LEU A 156 7.26 -14.03 -6.61
C LEU A 156 8.45 -14.74 -7.26
N LEU A 157 9.33 -15.35 -6.42
CA LEU A 157 10.43 -16.23 -6.83
C LEU A 157 11.57 -15.57 -7.64
N GLY A 158 12.17 -14.50 -7.11
CA GLY A 158 13.56 -14.18 -7.43
C GLY A 158 13.85 -13.62 -8.82
N GLY A 159 12.97 -12.83 -9.40
CA GLY A 159 13.24 -12.08 -10.61
C GLY A 159 12.58 -10.71 -10.57
N ALA A 160 13.22 -9.69 -11.12
CA ALA A 160 12.62 -8.39 -11.30
C ALA A 160 11.39 -8.49 -12.21
N VAL A 161 10.21 -8.54 -11.65
CA VAL A 161 8.96 -8.60 -12.36
C VAL A 161 8.11 -7.43 -11.99
N ASN A 162 7.74 -6.72 -12.99
CA ASN A 162 7.10 -5.42 -12.93
C ASN A 162 5.59 -5.56 -12.90
N GLU A 163 5.09 -6.16 -11.85
CA GLU A 163 3.67 -6.15 -11.59
C GLU A 163 3.37 -5.10 -10.56
N TYR A 164 2.72 -4.08 -11.03
CA TYR A 164 2.29 -3.01 -10.14
C TYR A 164 0.84 -3.21 -9.78
N VAL A 165 0.62 -3.20 -8.48
CA VAL A 165 -0.69 -3.00 -7.91
C VAL A 165 -0.67 -1.67 -7.18
N ILE A 166 -1.60 -0.81 -7.53
CA ILE A 166 -1.85 0.44 -6.82
C ILE A 166 -2.96 0.17 -5.81
N CYS A 167 -2.57 0.07 -4.55
CA CYS A 167 -3.49 -0.13 -3.44
C CYS A 167 -3.90 1.19 -2.81
N ASN A 168 -5.19 1.34 -2.53
CA ASN A 168 -5.76 2.45 -1.78
C ASN A 168 -6.04 1.97 -0.35
N CYS A 169 -5.11 2.23 0.55
CA CYS A 169 -4.99 1.60 1.86
C CYS A 169 -5.61 2.41 2.99
N CYS A 170 -6.09 1.73 4.01
CA CYS A 170 -6.55 2.31 5.27
C CYS A 170 -5.82 1.66 6.45
N THR A 171 -5.87 2.28 7.62
CA THR A 171 -5.20 1.79 8.83
C THR A 171 -5.85 0.56 9.45
N ASP A 172 -7.12 0.35 9.20
CA ASP A 172 -7.99 -0.67 9.82
C ASP A 172 -8.17 -1.91 8.95
N GLY A 173 -7.95 -1.81 7.64
CA GLY A 173 -8.21 -2.91 6.70
C GLY A 173 -7.02 -3.35 5.87
N CYS A 174 -5.94 -2.57 5.79
CA CYS A 174 -4.77 -2.95 4.99
C CYS A 174 -3.90 -3.95 5.74
N VAL A 175 -3.84 -5.19 5.26
CA VAL A 175 -3.10 -6.27 5.94
C VAL A 175 -1.60 -6.02 5.99
N PRO A 176 -0.90 -5.59 4.92
CA PRO A 176 0.51 -5.22 5.01
C PRO A 176 0.80 -4.18 6.08
N TYR A 177 -0.03 -3.14 6.18
CA TYR A 177 0.09 -2.12 7.21
C TYR A 177 -0.12 -2.72 8.62
N ILE A 178 -1.17 -3.51 8.82
CA ILE A 178 -1.49 -4.16 10.09
C ILE A 178 -0.38 -5.13 10.52
N LEU A 179 0.16 -5.93 9.60
CA LEU A 179 1.27 -6.85 9.87
C LEU A 179 2.49 -6.09 10.36
N ASN A 180 2.86 -4.99 9.69
CA ASN A 180 3.96 -4.15 10.13
C ASN A 180 3.75 -3.59 11.54
N ARG A 181 2.57 -3.02 11.79
CA ARG A 181 2.25 -2.44 13.12
C ARG A 181 2.20 -3.49 14.23
N CYS A 182 1.82 -4.71 13.90
CA CYS A 182 1.68 -5.83 14.83
C CYS A 182 3.01 -6.55 15.09
N LEU A 183 3.78 -6.81 14.03
CA LEU A 183 4.99 -7.65 14.10
C LEU A 183 6.28 -6.84 14.12
N GLY A 184 6.25 -5.58 13.69
CA GLY A 184 7.39 -4.67 13.64
C GLY A 184 8.19 -4.75 12.34
N GLN A 185 9.09 -3.77 12.17
CA GLN A 185 9.93 -3.62 10.97
C GLN A 185 10.87 -4.81 10.73
N ASP A 186 11.28 -5.50 11.79
CA ASP A 186 12.22 -6.62 11.69
C ASP A 186 11.57 -7.87 11.09
N ILE A 187 10.26 -8.07 11.29
CA ILE A 187 9.54 -9.25 10.81
C ILE A 187 8.79 -8.95 9.52
N TYR A 188 8.11 -7.82 9.47
CA TYR A 188 7.33 -7.40 8.30
C TYR A 188 7.61 -5.93 8.00
N PRO A 189 8.71 -5.61 7.29
CA PRO A 189 9.07 -4.24 6.99
C PRO A 189 8.08 -3.59 6.03
N LEU A 190 7.76 -2.32 6.27
CA LEU A 190 7.19 -1.43 5.27
C LEU A 190 8.32 -0.59 4.67
N VAL A 191 8.42 -0.56 3.36
CA VAL A 191 9.41 0.23 2.66
C VAL A 191 8.94 1.68 2.60
N LYS A 192 9.84 2.63 2.90
CA LYS A 192 9.53 4.05 2.75
C LYS A 192 9.42 4.43 1.28
N GLY A 193 8.49 5.32 0.98
CA GLY A 193 8.44 6.00 -0.30
C GLY A 193 9.62 6.99 -0.44
N GLU A 194 9.76 7.55 -1.63
CA GLU A 194 10.85 8.49 -1.97
C GLU A 194 10.55 9.93 -1.56
N TRP A 195 9.32 10.19 -1.16
CA TRP A 195 8.86 11.50 -0.74
C TRP A 195 8.96 11.66 0.77
N SER A 196 9.26 12.86 1.23
CA SER A 196 9.26 13.21 2.64
C SER A 196 8.45 14.47 2.89
N ALA A 197 7.72 14.49 3.99
CA ALA A 197 7.00 15.68 4.41
C ALA A 197 7.92 16.70 5.05
N SER A 198 7.65 17.98 4.81
CA SER A 198 8.25 19.11 5.50
C SER A 198 7.18 20.03 6.09
N VAL A 199 7.58 20.95 6.97
CA VAL A 199 6.70 21.94 7.58
C VAL A 199 7.37 23.30 7.53
N ASP A 200 6.68 24.27 6.97
CA ASP A 200 7.02 25.68 7.17
C ASP A 200 6.49 26.14 8.54
N ALA A 201 7.39 26.34 9.48
CA ALA A 201 7.04 26.74 10.84
C ALA A 201 6.38 28.13 10.90
N THR A 202 6.66 29.00 9.93
CA THR A 202 6.14 30.37 9.88
C THR A 202 4.69 30.43 9.43
N GLY A 203 4.31 29.56 8.47
CA GLY A 203 2.94 29.42 7.97
C GLY A 203 2.08 28.43 8.76
N CYS A 204 2.65 27.75 9.75
CA CYS A 204 1.94 26.69 10.48
C CYS A 204 1.04 27.24 11.59
N GLU A 205 -0.26 26.98 11.50
CA GLU A 205 -1.26 27.34 12.51
C GLU A 205 -1.25 26.43 13.76
N ARG A 206 -0.39 25.43 13.82
CA ARG A 206 -0.25 24.45 14.93
C ARG A 206 -1.55 23.72 15.30
N CYS A 207 -2.46 23.56 14.34
CA CYS A 207 -3.78 22.96 14.54
C CYS A 207 -3.76 21.45 14.82
N GLY A 208 -2.63 20.75 14.63
CA GLY A 208 -2.48 19.31 14.91
C GLY A 208 -3.02 18.38 13.81
N ALA A 209 -3.77 18.86 12.82
CA ALA A 209 -4.40 18.02 11.79
C ALA A 209 -3.42 17.08 11.08
N CYS A 210 -2.18 17.52 10.82
CA CYS A 210 -1.15 16.70 10.19
C CYS A 210 -0.69 15.50 11.07
N VAL A 211 -0.85 15.60 12.39
CA VAL A 211 -0.57 14.51 13.33
C VAL A 211 -1.69 13.49 13.31
N GLU A 212 -2.94 13.95 13.33
CA GLU A 212 -4.13 13.10 13.35
C GLU A 212 -4.26 12.24 12.09
N VAL A 213 -3.96 12.83 10.90
CA VAL A 213 -4.08 12.11 9.64
C VAL A 213 -2.87 11.22 9.31
N CYS A 214 -1.79 11.25 10.11
CA CYS A 214 -0.58 10.50 9.81
C CYS A 214 -0.71 9.01 10.17
N PRO A 215 -0.88 8.09 9.20
CA PRO A 215 -1.06 6.68 9.48
C PRO A 215 0.21 6.03 10.07
N PHE A 216 1.38 6.62 9.81
CA PHE A 216 2.67 6.08 10.23
C PHE A 216 3.19 6.69 11.54
N SER A 217 2.42 7.58 12.18
CA SER A 217 2.83 8.29 13.41
C SER A 217 4.16 9.06 13.25
N ALA A 218 4.47 9.47 12.02
CA ALA A 218 5.68 10.22 11.68
C ALA A 218 5.56 11.72 11.95
N ARG A 219 4.35 12.20 12.23
CA ARG A 219 4.08 13.60 12.58
C ARG A 219 3.82 13.69 14.07
N VAL A 220 4.54 14.58 14.75
CA VAL A 220 4.44 14.78 16.20
C VAL A 220 4.48 16.27 16.52
N ILE A 221 4.01 16.63 17.71
CA ILE A 221 4.21 17.98 18.27
C ILE A 221 5.19 17.84 19.43
N ILE A 222 6.32 18.53 19.32
CA ILE A 222 7.35 18.57 20.35
C ILE A 222 7.52 20.04 20.77
N GLU A 223 7.34 20.36 22.04
CA GLU A 223 7.44 21.72 22.58
C GLU A 223 6.52 22.73 21.84
N GLY A 224 5.33 22.29 21.43
CA GLY A 224 4.38 23.10 20.68
C GLY A 224 4.67 23.24 19.18
N GLU A 225 5.77 22.67 18.70
CA GLU A 225 6.19 22.76 17.29
C GLU A 225 5.93 21.44 16.54
N PRO A 226 5.36 21.47 15.34
CA PRO A 226 5.16 20.28 14.53
C PRO A 226 6.51 19.79 13.98
N ARG A 227 6.78 18.51 14.17
CA ARG A 227 7.99 17.83 13.69
C ARG A 227 7.64 16.66 12.79
N VAL A 228 8.56 16.36 11.89
CA VAL A 228 8.55 15.16 11.05
C VAL A 228 9.67 14.25 11.54
N LEU A 229 9.32 13.04 11.95
CA LEU A 229 10.30 12.05 12.40
C LEU A 229 10.60 11.08 11.25
N ASP A 230 9.99 9.90 11.30
CA ASP A 230 10.23 8.79 10.39
C ASP A 230 9.18 8.74 9.27
N CYS A 231 9.25 9.67 8.30
CA CYS A 231 8.25 9.83 7.24
C CYS A 231 8.28 8.66 6.24
N TYR A 232 7.09 8.16 5.90
CA TYR A 232 6.91 7.13 4.88
C TYR A 232 6.50 7.68 3.50
N GLY A 233 6.26 8.99 3.38
CA GLY A 233 6.04 9.64 2.08
C GLY A 233 4.63 9.54 1.50
N CYS A 234 3.60 9.24 2.30
CA CYS A 234 2.23 9.05 1.79
C CYS A 234 1.48 10.34 1.39
N GLY A 235 1.92 11.52 1.86
CA GLY A 235 1.36 12.81 1.48
C GLY A 235 0.08 13.26 2.18
N LEU A 236 -0.59 12.43 2.99
CA LEU A 236 -1.87 12.79 3.63
C LEU A 236 -1.79 14.08 4.47
N CYS A 237 -0.68 14.28 5.19
CA CYS A 237 -0.49 15.47 6.01
C CYS A 237 -0.34 16.76 5.17
N ALA A 238 0.17 16.67 3.96
CA ALA A 238 0.25 17.81 3.05
C ALA A 238 -1.11 18.09 2.41
N ALA A 239 -1.80 17.05 1.94
CA ALA A 239 -3.13 17.16 1.36
C ALA A 239 -4.17 17.71 2.35
N GLY A 240 -4.07 17.36 3.63
CA GLY A 240 -4.97 17.81 4.69
C GLY A 240 -4.60 19.15 5.35
N CYS A 241 -3.49 19.79 4.96
CA CYS A 241 -3.04 21.03 5.57
C CYS A 241 -3.75 22.27 4.96
N LYS A 242 -4.75 22.79 5.66
CA LYS A 242 -5.51 23.96 5.20
C LYS A 242 -4.67 25.24 5.05
N ALA A 243 -3.65 25.40 5.92
CA ALA A 243 -2.72 26.51 5.87
C ALA A 243 -1.65 26.37 4.77
N GLY A 244 -1.57 25.22 4.08
CA GLY A 244 -0.53 24.95 3.08
C GLY A 244 0.89 24.82 3.65
N ALA A 245 1.04 24.88 4.98
CA ALA A 245 2.34 24.84 5.65
C ALA A 245 3.02 23.45 5.63
N SER A 246 2.28 22.37 5.39
CA SER A 246 2.82 21.03 5.24
C SER A 246 2.95 20.71 3.76
N THR A 247 4.16 20.41 3.30
CA THR A 247 4.47 20.11 1.89
C THR A 247 5.21 18.79 1.75
N MET A 248 5.30 18.27 0.52
CA MET A 248 6.07 17.08 0.20
C MET A 248 7.28 17.44 -0.64
N THR A 249 8.44 16.94 -0.26
CA THR A 249 9.68 17.03 -1.03
C THR A 249 9.98 15.66 -1.61
N GLY A 250 10.06 15.59 -2.93
CA GLY A 250 10.40 14.38 -3.67
C GLY A 250 11.89 14.26 -3.96
N PRO A 251 12.30 13.18 -4.65
CA PRO A 251 13.66 13.04 -5.15
C PRO A 251 13.99 14.20 -6.09
N ALA A 252 15.24 14.65 -6.07
CA ALA A 252 15.73 15.62 -7.06
C ALA A 252 15.58 15.00 -8.45
N THR A 253 14.85 15.65 -9.33
CA THR A 253 14.69 15.29 -10.75
C THR A 253 15.96 15.53 -11.53
#